data_3a934df3637d3af5fd4dbbe2572ec7c6
#
_entry.id   3a934df3637d3af5fd4dbbe2572ec7c6
#
_cell.length_a   1.000
_cell.length_b   1.000
_cell.length_c   1.000
_cell.angle_alpha   90.00
_cell.angle_beta   90.00
_cell.angle_gamma   90.00
#
_symmetry.space_group_name_H-M   'P 1'
#
loop_
_entity.id
_entity.type
_entity.pdbx_description
1 polymer ?
#
loop_
_entity_poly.entity_id
_entity_poly.type
_entity_poly.pdbx_seq_one_letter_code
_entity_poly.pdbx_strand_id
1 'polypeptide(L)'
;MKAAYIMACMVLLLVGAASSERGKGWCGEIPPLPGDEKFQRIYVEDATLFHENGREVALWGVNFQTAMSWEWGRSRRDKFKPKFDVDHWKSIVERSFTEIQQMGCDVIRIHLCPGDFADVDGNLIETDWLDMLDYTMSECHRRGIYVYLALLNHLGGEKGRDAILNSTLKEHKWAAMVVPQKLEATDNYIRQLVNRKNPYDQGRVYKSYPGWIIAEVMNEPMWPNEAPSKAEFPESVSVYEEWLAANEKQIGSHAWRTFKTEKIKDYINRIDRLLYEEQVPAVTCWNLFWSQGPVHQGWESFDAAAASTVPMISFSTYPGQSDSQKGTSQDLSEQNYLPYLKQSYEDPEYQGWLQEDRFKGKKASIVYEYETWHNQSTYMYPAMAKYFRAQGAQVATMWTYYLNEEGHELPRSHAHHLNLISTPRKAASFLVAREIFKNTPRYIPYATTEDDADQFGHAALSYPLDLSTYADKNHLVYTGDLKSDFVQLPRIPKQISGYGSSPFIQYKGKGMYFLEAVFEEGQFSNHWNVKVMPHAVFDEEGQVVVNREKEFSMTLRIPGMARSEWQVYRVNSGKRSRVQIQPPAITFHVAPGNYEIIKR
;
A
#
# COMPACT_ATOMS: atom_id res chain seq x y z
N MET A 1 28.60 -44.46 2.70
CA MET A 1 27.14 -44.18 2.71
C MET A 1 26.62 -43.64 4.04
N LYS A 2 27.01 -44.14 5.23
CA LYS A 2 26.51 -43.58 6.51
C LYS A 2 27.01 -42.15 6.85
N ALA A 3 28.21 -41.76 6.45
CA ALA A 3 28.77 -40.44 6.71
C ALA A 3 28.09 -39.32 5.84
N ALA A 4 27.71 -39.65 4.61
CA ALA A 4 27.02 -38.72 3.72
C ALA A 4 25.56 -38.40 4.19
N TYR A 5 24.90 -39.40 4.81
CA TYR A 5 23.55 -39.22 5.35
C TYR A 5 23.54 -38.35 6.61
N ILE A 6 24.55 -38.45 7.46
CA ILE A 6 24.68 -37.62 8.67
C ILE A 6 24.97 -36.15 8.30
N MET A 7 25.77 -35.94 7.25
CA MET A 7 26.08 -34.57 6.79
C MET A 7 24.87 -33.90 6.10
N ALA A 8 24.06 -34.66 5.34
CA ALA A 8 22.82 -34.16 4.75
C ALA A 8 21.74 -33.84 5.81
N CYS A 9 21.63 -34.67 6.86
CA CYS A 9 20.72 -34.39 7.97
C CYS A 9 21.19 -33.21 8.84
N MET A 10 22.48 -32.99 9.02
CA MET A 10 22.99 -31.81 9.72
C MET A 10 22.79 -30.53 8.93
N VAL A 11 22.91 -30.54 7.60
CA VAL A 11 22.63 -29.39 6.75
C VAL A 11 21.13 -29.06 6.73
N LEU A 12 20.26 -30.08 6.71
CA LEU A 12 18.80 -29.88 6.80
C LEU A 12 18.35 -29.38 8.20
N LEU A 13 19.00 -29.82 9.28
CA LEU A 13 18.77 -29.34 10.63
C LEU A 13 19.27 -27.89 10.83
N LEU A 14 20.38 -27.51 10.22
CA LEU A 14 20.90 -26.14 10.25
C LEU A 14 20.04 -25.17 9.41
N VAL A 15 19.47 -25.61 8.30
CA VAL A 15 18.56 -24.79 7.49
C VAL A 15 17.20 -24.65 8.17
N GLY A 16 16.69 -25.68 8.84
CA GLY A 16 15.46 -25.65 9.62
C GLY A 16 15.57 -24.79 10.89
N ALA A 17 16.75 -24.81 11.57
CA ALA A 17 17.02 -23.97 12.73
C ALA A 17 17.20 -22.48 12.33
N ALA A 18 17.82 -22.20 11.17
CA ALA A 18 18.00 -20.84 10.68
C ALA A 18 16.66 -20.14 10.35
N SER A 19 15.61 -20.87 9.95
CA SER A 19 14.29 -20.27 9.70
C SER A 19 13.51 -19.94 10.97
N SER A 20 13.73 -20.67 12.08
CA SER A 20 13.11 -20.38 13.37
C SER A 20 13.83 -19.29 14.17
N GLU A 21 15.12 -19.08 13.92
CA GLU A 21 15.90 -18.01 14.54
C GLU A 21 15.79 -16.65 13.83
N ARG A 22 15.31 -16.62 12.57
CA ARG A 22 15.12 -15.37 11.81
C ARG A 22 14.13 -14.40 12.48
N GLY A 23 13.20 -14.89 13.29
CA GLY A 23 12.23 -14.05 14.03
C GLY A 23 12.76 -13.44 15.32
N LYS A 24 13.82 -13.97 15.92
CA LYS A 24 14.30 -13.56 17.25
C LYS A 24 15.74 -13.02 17.28
N GLY A 25 16.44 -13.00 16.18
CA GLY A 25 17.90 -13.02 16.18
C GLY A 25 18.66 -11.84 15.64
N TRP A 26 18.13 -10.66 15.49
CA TRP A 26 18.98 -9.52 15.18
C TRP A 26 18.87 -8.41 16.24
N CYS A 27 19.67 -8.54 17.29
CA CYS A 27 19.99 -7.48 18.25
C CYS A 27 21.44 -7.04 18.07
N GLY A 28 21.82 -6.64 16.85
CA GLY A 28 22.96 -5.76 16.69
C GLY A 28 22.50 -4.41 17.26
N GLU A 29 23.10 -4.01 18.39
CA GLU A 29 22.82 -2.73 19.03
C GLU A 29 23.32 -1.58 18.13
N ILE A 30 22.51 -1.22 17.11
CA ILE A 30 22.62 0.11 16.52
C ILE A 30 21.99 1.03 17.57
N PRO A 31 22.73 1.98 18.15
CA PRO A 31 22.16 2.90 19.11
C PRO A 31 20.93 3.59 18.50
N PRO A 32 19.81 3.67 19.23
CA PRO A 32 18.62 4.34 18.71
C PRO A 32 18.95 5.79 18.37
N LEU A 33 18.52 6.21 17.17
CA LEU A 33 18.65 7.58 16.72
C LEU A 33 17.32 8.33 16.94
N PRO A 34 17.32 9.67 17.00
CA PRO A 34 16.08 10.45 17.14
C PRO A 34 15.05 10.06 16.08
N GLY A 35 13.82 9.82 16.52
CA GLY A 35 12.72 9.37 15.67
C GLY A 35 12.44 7.86 15.71
N ASP A 36 13.39 7.04 16.17
CA ASP A 36 13.22 5.59 16.27
C ASP A 36 12.08 5.20 17.23
N GLU A 37 11.83 6.01 18.25
CA GLU A 37 10.75 5.82 19.21
C GLU A 37 9.34 5.84 18.59
N LYS A 38 9.21 6.31 17.36
CA LYS A 38 7.93 6.31 16.61
C LYS A 38 7.60 4.95 16.03
N PHE A 39 8.57 4.04 15.98
CA PHE A 39 8.42 2.73 15.38
C PHE A 39 8.50 1.63 16.41
N GLN A 40 7.68 0.60 16.20
CA GLN A 40 7.86 -0.69 16.82
C GLN A 40 8.45 -1.62 15.76
N ARG A 41 9.55 -2.28 16.07
CA ARG A 41 10.15 -3.27 15.16
C ARG A 41 9.13 -4.34 14.82
N ILE A 42 9.18 -4.82 13.58
CA ILE A 42 8.31 -5.88 13.09
C ILE A 42 9.16 -7.11 12.77
N TYR A 43 8.68 -8.26 13.21
CA TYR A 43 9.30 -9.56 12.93
C TYR A 43 8.23 -10.55 12.46
N VAL A 44 8.67 -11.66 11.88
CA VAL A 44 7.80 -12.77 11.45
C VAL A 44 8.03 -13.99 12.32
N GLU A 45 6.96 -14.57 12.84
CA GLU A 45 6.96 -15.85 13.57
C GLU A 45 5.72 -16.64 13.17
N ASP A 46 5.88 -17.93 12.84
CA ASP A 46 4.79 -18.82 12.44
C ASP A 46 3.84 -18.19 11.39
N ALA A 47 4.44 -17.68 10.30
CA ALA A 47 3.73 -17.03 9.20
C ALA A 47 2.85 -15.83 9.62
N THR A 48 3.22 -15.17 10.70
CA THR A 48 2.52 -14.00 11.24
C THR A 48 3.52 -12.88 11.53
N LEU A 49 3.18 -11.67 11.11
CA LEU A 49 3.92 -10.47 11.44
C LEU A 49 3.48 -9.96 12.82
N PHE A 50 4.44 -9.71 13.68
CA PHE A 50 4.24 -9.15 15.01
C PHE A 50 5.06 -7.87 15.20
N HIS A 51 4.51 -6.94 15.96
CA HIS A 51 5.29 -5.89 16.59
C HIS A 51 6.14 -6.47 17.73
N GLU A 52 7.24 -5.79 18.08
CA GLU A 52 8.13 -6.23 19.18
C GLU A 52 7.43 -6.41 20.53
N ASN A 53 6.28 -5.75 20.73
CA ASN A 53 5.44 -5.93 21.92
C ASN A 53 4.53 -7.19 21.83
N GLY A 54 4.68 -8.03 20.82
CA GLY A 54 3.90 -9.25 20.58
C GLY A 54 2.51 -9.04 20.00
N ARG A 55 2.11 -7.80 19.67
CA ARG A 55 0.83 -7.54 19.02
C ARG A 55 0.92 -7.84 17.52
N GLU A 56 -0.10 -8.51 16.99
CA GLU A 56 -0.23 -8.76 15.57
C GLU A 56 -0.24 -7.45 14.76
N VAL A 57 0.49 -7.44 13.64
CA VAL A 57 0.55 -6.31 12.71
C VAL A 57 -0.74 -6.22 11.89
N ALA A 58 -1.25 -4.99 11.77
CA ALA A 58 -2.33 -4.64 10.86
C ALA A 58 -2.08 -3.22 10.34
N LEU A 59 -1.42 -3.08 9.19
CA LEU A 59 -1.05 -1.80 8.60
C LEU A 59 -1.82 -1.55 7.30
N TRP A 60 -2.32 -0.34 7.17
CA TRP A 60 -3.09 0.13 6.03
C TRP A 60 -2.42 1.34 5.41
N GLY A 61 -2.25 1.34 4.08
CA GLY A 61 -1.52 2.43 3.44
C GLY A 61 -1.68 2.49 1.93
N VAL A 62 -0.74 3.16 1.29
CA VAL A 62 -0.78 3.47 -0.13
C VAL A 62 0.56 3.16 -0.81
N ASN A 63 0.52 2.91 -2.10
CA ASN A 63 1.69 3.03 -2.96
C ASN A 63 1.99 4.50 -3.18
N PHE A 64 3.27 4.87 -3.09
CA PHE A 64 3.76 6.23 -3.23
C PHE A 64 4.90 6.26 -4.25
N GLN A 65 4.61 6.71 -5.47
CA GLN A 65 5.53 6.63 -6.60
C GLN A 65 6.25 7.94 -6.92
N THR A 66 6.06 8.93 -6.07
CA THR A 66 6.51 10.30 -6.28
C THR A 66 8.02 10.44 -6.45
N ALA A 67 8.80 9.49 -5.90
CA ALA A 67 10.25 9.48 -6.01
C ALA A 67 10.79 8.82 -7.30
N MET A 68 9.92 8.45 -8.25
CA MET A 68 10.29 7.66 -9.43
C MET A 68 10.07 8.41 -10.74
N SER A 69 11.04 8.30 -11.65
CA SER A 69 10.99 8.94 -12.98
C SER A 69 9.80 8.52 -13.82
N TRP A 70 9.38 7.32 -13.67
CA TRP A 70 8.24 6.75 -14.40
C TRP A 70 6.91 7.43 -14.05
N GLU A 71 6.64 7.65 -12.77
CA GLU A 71 5.41 8.33 -12.36
C GLU A 71 5.44 9.78 -12.79
N TRP A 72 6.58 10.42 -12.63
CA TRP A 72 6.82 11.77 -13.12
C TRP A 72 6.62 11.88 -14.64
N GLY A 73 7.08 10.90 -15.43
CA GLY A 73 6.87 10.87 -16.86
C GLY A 73 5.43 10.56 -17.28
N ARG A 74 4.66 9.88 -16.42
CA ARG A 74 3.27 9.48 -16.70
C ARG A 74 2.27 10.59 -16.43
N SER A 75 2.44 11.32 -15.33
CA SER A 75 1.60 12.47 -14.96
C SER A 75 1.70 13.63 -15.96
N ARG A 76 2.72 13.63 -16.84
CA ARG A 76 3.07 14.75 -17.73
C ARG A 76 2.90 14.53 -19.21
N ARG A 77 2.16 13.52 -19.59
CA ARG A 77 2.18 13.11 -21.00
C ARG A 77 1.82 14.20 -21.99
N ASP A 78 1.06 15.24 -21.67
CA ASP A 78 0.56 16.11 -22.75
C ASP A 78 0.51 17.63 -22.49
N LYS A 79 0.60 18.19 -21.31
CA LYS A 79 0.37 19.63 -21.12
C LYS A 79 1.22 20.37 -20.11
N PHE A 80 1.78 19.71 -19.12
CA PHE A 80 2.58 20.35 -18.08
C PHE A 80 3.97 19.73 -18.03
N LYS A 81 4.93 20.43 -18.63
CA LYS A 81 6.36 20.18 -18.40
C LYS A 81 6.94 21.37 -17.64
N PRO A 82 6.66 21.56 -16.36
CA PRO A 82 7.62 22.33 -15.60
C PRO A 82 8.94 21.55 -15.67
N LYS A 83 10.03 22.28 -15.74
CA LYS A 83 11.35 21.71 -15.57
C LYS A 83 11.35 21.00 -14.21
N PHE A 84 11.86 19.76 -14.16
CA PHE A 84 12.03 19.06 -12.90
C PHE A 84 12.89 19.93 -11.97
N ASP A 85 12.33 20.27 -10.83
CA ASP A 85 12.96 21.05 -9.77
C ASP A 85 12.86 20.23 -8.49
N VAL A 86 13.99 19.73 -8.02
CA VAL A 86 14.08 18.84 -6.86
C VAL A 86 13.51 19.52 -5.60
N ASP A 87 13.77 20.80 -5.38
CA ASP A 87 13.31 21.51 -4.18
C ASP A 87 11.78 21.71 -4.21
N HIS A 88 11.23 22.06 -5.37
CA HIS A 88 9.79 22.12 -5.54
C HIS A 88 9.16 20.74 -5.29
N TRP A 89 9.78 19.68 -5.79
CA TRP A 89 9.31 18.31 -5.61
C TRP A 89 9.34 17.87 -4.15
N LYS A 90 10.37 18.17 -3.40
CA LYS A 90 10.44 17.92 -1.96
C LYS A 90 9.29 18.59 -1.21
N SER A 91 8.93 19.81 -1.58
CA SER A 91 7.79 20.52 -0.98
C SER A 91 6.45 19.82 -1.27
N ILE A 92 6.31 19.21 -2.44
CA ILE A 92 5.13 18.41 -2.80
C ILE A 92 5.08 17.14 -1.94
N VAL A 93 6.19 16.44 -1.76
CA VAL A 93 6.29 15.25 -0.90
C VAL A 93 5.87 15.56 0.54
N GLU A 94 6.32 16.66 1.12
CA GLU A 94 5.93 17.09 2.47
C GLU A 94 4.41 17.29 2.60
N ARG A 95 3.81 17.97 1.64
CA ARG A 95 2.36 18.20 1.62
C ARG A 95 1.60 16.89 1.45
N SER A 96 2.07 16.02 0.56
CA SER A 96 1.48 14.69 0.33
C SER A 96 1.50 13.84 1.60
N PHE A 97 2.61 13.83 2.33
CA PHE A 97 2.70 13.08 3.58
C PHE A 97 1.79 13.63 4.68
N THR A 98 1.53 14.92 4.69
CA THR A 98 0.53 15.51 5.59
C THR A 98 -0.87 14.97 5.30
N GLU A 99 -1.23 14.78 4.03
CA GLU A 99 -2.50 14.16 3.64
C GLU A 99 -2.52 12.65 3.87
N ILE A 100 -1.44 11.94 3.54
CA ILE A 100 -1.28 10.51 3.80
C ILE A 100 -1.48 10.21 5.29
N GLN A 101 -0.92 11.01 6.19
CA GLN A 101 -1.16 10.89 7.63
C GLN A 101 -2.62 11.22 8.00
N GLN A 102 -3.22 12.24 7.38
CA GLN A 102 -4.63 12.59 7.61
C GLN A 102 -5.58 11.49 7.12
N MET A 103 -5.21 10.75 6.07
CA MET A 103 -5.93 9.54 5.63
C MET A 103 -5.65 8.32 6.52
N GLY A 104 -4.87 8.47 7.59
CA GLY A 104 -4.57 7.41 8.54
C GLY A 104 -3.66 6.31 7.98
N CYS A 105 -2.85 6.59 6.97
CA CYS A 105 -1.89 5.63 6.47
C CYS A 105 -0.79 5.34 7.50
N ASP A 106 -0.57 4.06 7.75
CA ASP A 106 0.49 3.56 8.62
C ASP A 106 1.77 3.27 7.82
N VAL A 107 1.63 2.96 6.53
CA VAL A 107 2.71 2.46 5.66
C VAL A 107 2.58 3.01 4.25
N ILE A 108 3.72 3.25 3.60
CA ILE A 108 3.79 3.49 2.15
C ILE A 108 4.64 2.42 1.48
N ARG A 109 4.25 2.03 0.27
CA ARG A 109 5.07 1.19 -0.61
C ARG A 109 5.70 2.01 -1.71
N ILE A 110 6.98 1.81 -1.95
CA ILE A 110 7.77 2.50 -2.97
C ILE A 110 8.36 1.46 -3.92
N HIS A 111 8.17 1.67 -5.22
CA HIS A 111 8.85 0.88 -6.25
C HIS A 111 10.22 1.47 -6.52
N LEU A 112 11.26 0.67 -6.38
CA LEU A 112 12.61 1.06 -6.76
C LEU A 112 12.87 0.63 -8.20
N CYS A 113 13.23 1.59 -9.03
CA CYS A 113 13.55 1.37 -10.44
C CYS A 113 15.07 1.52 -10.63
N PRO A 114 15.83 0.42 -10.73
CA PRO A 114 17.29 0.53 -10.90
C PRO A 114 17.71 1.45 -12.05
N GLY A 115 16.92 1.51 -13.13
CA GLY A 115 17.16 2.43 -14.23
C GLY A 115 17.16 3.93 -13.86
N ASP A 116 16.65 4.29 -12.68
CA ASP A 116 16.67 5.67 -12.21
C ASP A 116 18.02 6.04 -11.56
N PHE A 117 18.71 5.09 -10.93
CA PHE A 117 19.88 5.39 -10.12
C PHE A 117 20.92 4.24 -10.00
N ALA A 118 20.92 3.28 -10.94
CA ALA A 118 21.95 2.25 -11.00
C ALA A 118 22.38 1.99 -12.46
N ASP A 119 23.62 1.55 -12.65
CA ASP A 119 24.16 1.13 -13.94
C ASP A 119 23.92 -0.36 -14.22
N VAL A 120 24.46 -0.87 -15.34
CA VAL A 120 24.32 -2.28 -15.75
C VAL A 120 25.00 -3.27 -14.81
N ASP A 121 26.00 -2.82 -14.08
CA ASP A 121 26.77 -3.62 -13.13
C ASP A 121 26.18 -3.51 -11.69
N GLY A 122 25.09 -2.78 -11.54
CA GLY A 122 24.41 -2.56 -10.27
C GLY A 122 25.08 -1.53 -9.35
N ASN A 123 25.99 -0.71 -9.86
CA ASN A 123 26.55 0.37 -9.06
C ASN A 123 25.54 1.50 -8.94
N LEU A 124 25.34 2.02 -7.72
CA LEU A 124 24.52 3.19 -7.50
C LEU A 124 25.15 4.43 -8.12
N ILE A 125 24.35 5.23 -8.79
CA ILE A 125 24.72 6.50 -9.41
C ILE A 125 23.95 7.60 -8.69
N GLU A 126 24.65 8.66 -8.27
CA GLU A 126 24.00 9.83 -7.70
C GLU A 126 23.17 10.54 -8.77
N THR A 127 21.86 10.56 -8.55
CA THR A 127 20.87 11.16 -9.45
C THR A 127 19.82 11.89 -8.63
N ASP A 128 19.06 12.77 -9.27
CA ASP A 128 17.93 13.45 -8.62
C ASP A 128 16.91 12.45 -8.07
N TRP A 129 16.75 11.27 -8.71
CA TRP A 129 15.85 10.23 -8.26
C TRP A 129 16.34 9.52 -7.00
N LEU A 130 17.64 9.30 -6.87
CA LEU A 130 18.22 8.74 -5.66
C LEU A 130 18.15 9.76 -4.51
N ASP A 131 18.39 11.04 -4.80
CA ASP A 131 18.21 12.14 -3.84
C ASP A 131 16.76 12.24 -3.35
N MET A 132 15.79 12.08 -4.25
CA MET A 132 14.36 12.04 -3.91
C MET A 132 13.98 10.83 -3.05
N LEU A 133 14.59 9.67 -3.30
CA LEU A 133 14.39 8.49 -2.48
C LEU A 133 14.95 8.70 -1.06
N ASP A 134 16.18 9.25 -0.96
CA ASP A 134 16.79 9.60 0.33
C ASP A 134 15.89 10.55 1.13
N TYR A 135 15.41 11.60 0.48
CA TYR A 135 14.50 12.56 1.11
C TYR A 135 13.19 11.90 1.56
N THR A 136 12.57 11.06 0.72
CA THR A 136 11.34 10.34 1.03
C THR A 136 11.52 9.41 2.23
N MET A 137 12.61 8.67 2.29
CA MET A 137 12.94 7.79 3.42
C MET A 137 13.10 8.57 4.73
N SER A 138 13.81 9.71 4.68
CA SER A 138 13.96 10.61 5.82
C SER A 138 12.62 11.18 6.30
N GLU A 139 11.76 11.60 5.39
CA GLU A 139 10.43 12.13 5.73
C GLU A 139 9.51 11.05 6.33
N CYS A 140 9.56 9.82 5.83
CA CYS A 140 8.85 8.69 6.44
C CYS A 140 9.31 8.47 7.88
N HIS A 141 10.63 8.45 8.09
CA HIS A 141 11.21 8.28 9.42
C HIS A 141 10.79 9.41 10.37
N ARG A 142 10.93 10.65 9.94
CA ARG A 142 10.55 11.84 10.72
C ARG A 142 9.07 11.83 11.13
N ARG A 143 8.20 11.23 10.30
CA ARG A 143 6.74 11.20 10.51
C ARG A 143 6.22 9.93 11.17
N GLY A 144 7.04 8.90 11.35
CA GLY A 144 6.62 7.61 11.89
C GLY A 144 5.80 6.78 10.90
N ILE A 145 6.06 6.93 9.60
CA ILE A 145 5.41 6.15 8.53
C ILE A 145 6.29 4.96 8.19
N TYR A 146 5.75 3.76 8.29
CA TYR A 146 6.46 2.54 7.86
C TYR A 146 6.69 2.52 6.36
N VAL A 147 7.78 1.89 5.94
CA VAL A 147 8.18 1.78 4.53
C VAL A 147 8.23 0.32 4.09
N TYR A 148 7.68 0.08 2.94
CA TYR A 148 7.71 -1.14 2.19
C TYR A 148 8.42 -0.88 0.86
N LEU A 149 9.61 -1.42 0.63
CA LEU A 149 10.36 -1.24 -0.60
C LEU A 149 10.20 -2.46 -1.52
N ALA A 150 9.72 -2.25 -2.75
CA ALA A 150 9.88 -3.19 -3.83
C ALA A 150 11.24 -2.93 -4.49
N LEU A 151 12.22 -3.80 -4.22
CA LEU A 151 13.64 -3.56 -4.52
C LEU A 151 13.93 -3.44 -6.02
N LEU A 152 13.13 -4.13 -6.84
CA LEU A 152 13.33 -4.18 -8.29
C LEU A 152 12.03 -3.93 -9.03
N ASN A 153 12.01 -2.92 -9.88
CA ASN A 153 10.97 -2.70 -10.87
C ASN A 153 11.61 -2.30 -12.22
N HIS A 154 10.95 -2.67 -13.32
CA HIS A 154 11.41 -2.35 -14.68
C HIS A 154 10.82 -1.05 -15.21
N LEU A 155 9.85 -0.46 -14.51
CA LEU A 155 9.17 0.76 -14.92
C LEU A 155 10.00 1.96 -14.48
N GLY A 156 10.84 2.49 -15.29
CA GLY A 156 11.64 3.66 -14.97
C GLY A 156 12.98 3.65 -15.69
N GLY A 157 13.69 4.74 -15.54
CA GLY A 157 14.98 4.99 -16.15
C GLY A 157 14.94 6.04 -17.22
N GLU A 158 16.02 6.82 -17.30
CA GLU A 158 16.22 7.78 -18.36
C GLU A 158 16.36 7.05 -19.71
N LYS A 159 15.76 7.62 -20.75
CA LYS A 159 15.90 7.08 -22.10
C LYS A 159 17.38 6.96 -22.47
N GLY A 160 17.80 5.75 -22.85
CA GLY A 160 19.18 5.46 -23.27
C GLY A 160 20.15 5.13 -22.16
N ARG A 161 19.71 5.07 -20.89
CA ARG A 161 20.52 4.54 -19.81
C ARG A 161 20.40 3.01 -19.78
N ASP A 162 21.50 2.32 -19.94
CA ASP A 162 21.57 0.89 -19.67
C ASP A 162 21.57 0.66 -18.16
N ALA A 163 20.75 -0.26 -17.72
CA ALA A 163 20.61 -0.64 -16.32
C ALA A 163 20.31 -2.13 -16.21
N ILE A 164 20.34 -2.67 -14.98
CA ILE A 164 20.00 -4.07 -14.68
C ILE A 164 18.62 -4.42 -15.26
N LEU A 165 17.68 -3.52 -15.05
CA LEU A 165 16.33 -3.58 -15.58
C LEU A 165 16.00 -2.25 -16.27
N ASN A 166 15.54 -2.30 -17.49
CA ASN A 166 15.22 -1.12 -18.29
C ASN A 166 13.84 -1.28 -18.93
N SER A 167 12.98 -0.26 -18.85
CA SER A 167 11.59 -0.28 -19.32
C SER A 167 11.40 -0.50 -20.83
N THR A 168 12.46 -0.38 -21.62
CA THR A 168 12.37 -0.48 -23.08
C THR A 168 12.37 -1.90 -23.62
N LEU A 169 12.70 -2.90 -22.80
CA LEU A 169 12.86 -4.27 -23.25
C LEU A 169 11.80 -5.18 -22.58
N LYS A 170 11.07 -5.97 -23.32
CA LYS A 170 10.07 -6.93 -22.81
C LYS A 170 10.67 -8.09 -22.00
N GLU A 171 11.96 -8.30 -22.14
CA GLU A 171 12.72 -9.43 -21.63
C GLU A 171 13.02 -9.37 -20.14
N HIS A 172 12.88 -8.25 -19.50
CA HIS A 172 13.68 -7.85 -18.36
C HIS A 172 13.51 -8.61 -17.08
N LYS A 173 12.29 -8.90 -16.70
CA LYS A 173 12.05 -9.43 -15.36
C LYS A 173 12.60 -10.84 -15.20
N TRP A 174 12.35 -11.71 -16.17
CA TRP A 174 12.87 -13.07 -16.09
C TRP A 174 14.37 -13.20 -16.40
N ALA A 175 14.89 -12.33 -17.30
CA ALA A 175 16.33 -12.29 -17.57
C ALA A 175 17.15 -11.93 -16.32
N ALA A 176 16.64 -11.01 -15.48
CA ALA A 176 17.28 -10.67 -14.20
C ALA A 176 17.34 -11.86 -13.24
N MET A 177 16.51 -12.88 -13.43
CA MET A 177 16.47 -14.07 -12.57
C MET A 177 17.33 -15.23 -13.08
N VAL A 178 17.83 -15.17 -14.32
CA VAL A 178 18.56 -16.31 -14.94
C VAL A 178 19.92 -15.95 -15.51
N VAL A 179 20.09 -14.74 -16.06
CA VAL A 179 21.35 -14.32 -16.70
C VAL A 179 22.42 -14.04 -15.64
N PRO A 180 23.58 -14.74 -15.63
CA PRO A 180 24.57 -14.64 -14.55
C PRO A 180 25.02 -13.21 -14.27
N GLN A 181 25.33 -12.41 -15.29
CA GLN A 181 25.76 -11.02 -15.13
C GLN A 181 24.68 -10.16 -14.48
N LYS A 182 23.40 -10.40 -14.80
CA LYS A 182 22.26 -9.67 -14.19
C LYS A 182 22.03 -10.10 -12.75
N LEU A 183 22.28 -11.35 -12.41
CA LEU A 183 22.24 -11.83 -11.03
C LEU A 183 23.33 -11.16 -10.17
N GLU A 184 24.55 -11.06 -10.67
CA GLU A 184 25.67 -10.40 -9.99
C GLU A 184 25.41 -8.89 -9.83
N ALA A 185 24.93 -8.24 -10.89
CA ALA A 185 24.56 -6.84 -10.86
C ALA A 185 23.42 -6.57 -9.86
N THR A 186 22.43 -7.46 -9.77
CA THR A 186 21.36 -7.37 -8.77
C THR A 186 21.89 -7.46 -7.34
N ASP A 187 22.79 -8.41 -7.08
CA ASP A 187 23.42 -8.56 -5.75
C ASP A 187 24.21 -7.29 -5.39
N ASN A 188 25.01 -6.76 -6.33
CA ASN A 188 25.78 -5.54 -6.13
C ASN A 188 24.87 -4.34 -5.82
N TYR A 189 23.82 -4.17 -6.62
CA TYR A 189 22.81 -3.12 -6.42
C TYR A 189 22.18 -3.18 -5.03
N ILE A 190 21.69 -4.36 -4.62
CA ILE A 190 21.06 -4.53 -3.30
C ILE A 190 22.07 -4.24 -2.19
N ARG A 191 23.33 -4.75 -2.26
CA ARG A 191 24.37 -4.48 -1.27
C ARG A 191 24.66 -2.98 -1.13
N GLN A 192 24.78 -2.26 -2.23
CA GLN A 192 25.02 -0.82 -2.18
C GLN A 192 23.81 -0.06 -1.62
N LEU A 193 22.59 -0.42 -2.04
CA LEU A 193 21.38 0.21 -1.57
C LEU A 193 21.19 0.06 -0.05
N VAL A 194 21.28 -1.16 0.47
CA VAL A 194 21.04 -1.41 1.90
C VAL A 194 22.10 -0.77 2.79
N ASN A 195 23.31 -0.54 2.26
CA ASN A 195 24.42 0.12 2.94
C ASN A 195 24.54 1.63 2.63
N ARG A 196 23.61 2.18 1.82
CA ARG A 196 23.58 3.62 1.50
C ARG A 196 23.38 4.45 2.76
N LYS A 197 24.16 5.50 2.88
CA LYS A 197 24.04 6.53 3.93
C LYS A 197 23.14 7.63 3.45
N ASN A 198 22.02 7.84 4.12
CA ASN A 198 21.05 8.88 3.77
C ASN A 198 21.55 10.27 4.22
N PRO A 199 21.79 11.21 3.31
CA PRO A 199 22.30 12.55 3.65
C PRO A 199 21.27 13.39 4.42
N TYR A 200 19.98 13.10 4.32
CA TYR A 200 18.90 13.84 4.98
C TYR A 200 18.60 13.34 6.40
N ASP A 201 19.19 12.21 6.82
CA ASP A 201 19.00 11.63 8.16
C ASP A 201 20.35 11.31 8.82
N GLN A 202 21.21 12.32 8.96
CA GLN A 202 22.51 12.24 9.67
C GLN A 202 23.41 11.09 9.19
N GLY A 203 23.28 10.69 7.92
CA GLY A 203 24.04 9.58 7.36
C GLY A 203 23.55 8.19 7.83
N ARG A 204 22.30 8.08 8.30
CA ARG A 204 21.68 6.81 8.65
C ARG A 204 21.78 5.83 7.48
N VAL A 205 22.20 4.61 7.74
CA VAL A 205 22.27 3.56 6.74
C VAL A 205 20.87 2.98 6.49
N TYR A 206 20.50 2.72 5.24
CA TYR A 206 19.15 2.26 4.89
C TYR A 206 18.70 1.06 5.70
N LYS A 207 19.52 0.01 5.82
CA LYS A 207 19.20 -1.16 6.61
C LYS A 207 19.00 -0.89 8.11
N SER A 208 19.36 0.28 8.62
CA SER A 208 19.15 0.65 10.02
C SER A 208 17.85 1.40 10.29
N TYR A 209 17.03 1.68 9.24
CA TYR A 209 15.73 2.31 9.44
C TYR A 209 14.75 1.34 10.12
N PRO A 210 14.28 1.62 11.35
CA PRO A 210 13.33 0.75 12.04
C PRO A 210 11.95 0.73 11.37
N GLY A 211 11.65 1.76 10.58
CA GLY A 211 10.44 1.86 9.79
C GLY A 211 10.48 1.10 8.46
N TRP A 212 11.63 0.63 7.98
CA TRP A 212 11.70 -0.22 6.80
C TRP A 212 11.38 -1.66 7.18
N ILE A 213 10.15 -2.09 6.89
CA ILE A 213 9.59 -3.34 7.42
C ILE A 213 9.49 -4.47 6.40
N ILE A 214 9.43 -4.16 5.11
CA ILE A 214 9.27 -5.14 4.02
C ILE A 214 10.26 -4.85 2.90
N ALA A 215 11.02 -5.88 2.51
CA ALA A 215 11.87 -5.92 1.34
C ALA A 215 11.26 -6.89 0.31
N GLU A 216 10.43 -6.38 -0.60
CA GLU A 216 9.89 -7.17 -1.70
C GLU A 216 10.95 -7.33 -2.78
N VAL A 217 11.24 -8.57 -3.14
CA VAL A 217 12.35 -8.90 -4.05
C VAL A 217 12.18 -8.24 -5.41
N MET A 218 10.99 -8.33 -5.99
CA MET A 218 10.68 -7.76 -7.31
C MET A 218 9.19 -7.47 -7.43
N ASN A 219 8.84 -6.30 -7.96
CA ASN A 219 7.46 -5.98 -8.32
C ASN A 219 7.03 -6.77 -9.56
N GLU A 220 5.94 -7.53 -9.42
CA GLU A 220 5.29 -8.26 -10.53
C GLU A 220 6.27 -9.03 -11.43
N PRO A 221 6.95 -10.05 -10.91
CA PRO A 221 7.94 -10.83 -11.67
C PRO A 221 7.28 -11.59 -12.81
N MET A 222 7.50 -11.14 -14.05
CA MET A 222 6.88 -11.73 -15.25
C MET A 222 7.82 -12.72 -15.93
N TRP A 223 7.23 -13.84 -16.39
CA TRP A 223 7.89 -14.85 -17.20
C TRP A 223 7.06 -15.16 -18.45
N PRO A 224 7.70 -15.54 -19.57
CA PRO A 224 6.98 -16.06 -20.74
C PRO A 224 6.22 -17.35 -20.38
N ASN A 225 4.99 -17.49 -20.87
CA ASN A 225 4.19 -18.70 -20.62
C ASN A 225 4.78 -19.92 -21.31
N GLU A 226 5.33 -19.74 -22.50
CA GLU A 226 6.03 -20.74 -23.30
C GLU A 226 7.51 -20.38 -23.43
N ALA A 227 8.34 -21.38 -23.71
CA ALA A 227 9.76 -21.16 -23.96
C ALA A 227 9.94 -20.23 -25.18
N PRO A 228 10.53 -19.04 -24.99
CA PRO A 228 10.71 -18.09 -26.09
C PRO A 228 11.80 -18.54 -27.05
N SER A 229 11.87 -17.87 -28.21
CA SER A 229 12.91 -18.14 -29.21
C SER A 229 14.24 -17.49 -28.79
N LYS A 230 15.35 -18.13 -29.15
CA LYS A 230 16.70 -17.58 -28.95
C LYS A 230 16.94 -16.28 -29.73
N ALA A 231 16.24 -16.10 -30.86
CA ALA A 231 16.32 -14.87 -31.63
C ALA A 231 15.72 -13.67 -30.91
N GLU A 232 14.72 -13.93 -30.03
CA GLU A 232 14.05 -12.90 -29.26
C GLU A 232 14.78 -12.64 -27.94
N PHE A 233 15.29 -13.70 -27.29
CA PHE A 233 15.92 -13.64 -25.96
C PHE A 233 17.23 -14.46 -25.91
N PRO A 234 18.30 -13.98 -26.57
CA PRO A 234 19.49 -14.80 -26.82
C PRO A 234 20.19 -15.28 -25.54
N GLU A 235 20.36 -14.40 -24.55
CA GLU A 235 21.09 -14.74 -23.32
C GLU A 235 20.27 -15.67 -22.42
N SER A 236 19.02 -15.30 -22.14
CA SER A 236 18.16 -16.06 -21.24
C SER A 236 17.80 -17.44 -21.80
N VAL A 237 17.62 -17.55 -23.14
CA VAL A 237 17.36 -18.83 -23.79
C VAL A 237 18.63 -19.69 -23.80
N SER A 238 19.84 -19.10 -23.92
CA SER A 238 21.08 -19.86 -23.78
C SER A 238 21.19 -20.52 -22.39
N VAL A 239 20.81 -19.82 -21.33
CA VAL A 239 20.74 -20.41 -19.96
C VAL A 239 19.75 -21.56 -19.90
N TYR A 240 18.61 -21.46 -20.60
CA TYR A 240 17.64 -22.55 -20.66
C TYR A 240 18.17 -23.75 -21.45
N GLU A 241 18.85 -23.54 -22.58
CA GLU A 241 19.49 -24.60 -23.37
C GLU A 241 20.59 -25.34 -22.57
N GLU A 242 21.41 -24.60 -21.83
CA GLU A 242 22.42 -25.17 -20.93
C GLU A 242 21.77 -26.02 -19.82
N TRP A 243 20.67 -25.54 -19.24
CA TRP A 243 19.91 -26.29 -18.24
C TRP A 243 19.29 -27.56 -18.81
N LEU A 244 18.74 -27.52 -20.05
CA LEU A 244 18.23 -28.71 -20.75
C LEU A 244 19.32 -29.76 -20.92
N ALA A 245 20.50 -29.36 -21.41
CA ALA A 245 21.63 -30.23 -21.59
C ALA A 245 22.13 -30.86 -20.27
N ALA A 246 22.23 -30.06 -19.22
CA ALA A 246 22.68 -30.51 -17.90
C ALA A 246 21.66 -31.47 -17.22
N ASN A 247 20.39 -31.41 -17.58
CA ASN A 247 19.33 -32.26 -17.03
C ASN A 247 18.89 -33.38 -17.98
N GLU A 248 19.58 -33.59 -19.10
CA GLU A 248 19.21 -34.57 -20.14
C GLU A 248 17.75 -34.47 -20.61
N LYS A 249 17.21 -33.22 -20.69
CA LYS A 249 15.82 -32.95 -21.08
C LYS A 249 15.73 -32.44 -22.50
N GLN A 250 14.62 -32.81 -23.14
CA GLN A 250 14.25 -32.25 -24.45
C GLN A 250 13.40 -30.99 -24.27
N ILE A 251 13.48 -30.09 -25.26
CA ILE A 251 12.62 -28.90 -25.33
C ILE A 251 11.15 -29.33 -25.30
N GLY A 252 10.37 -28.67 -24.44
CA GLY A 252 8.93 -28.90 -24.33
C GLY A 252 8.32 -28.14 -23.15
N SER A 253 7.00 -28.05 -23.14
CA SER A 253 6.26 -27.31 -22.12
C SER A 253 6.55 -27.78 -20.69
N HIS A 254 6.71 -29.07 -20.47
CA HIS A 254 7.04 -29.61 -19.16
C HIS A 254 8.44 -29.20 -18.69
N ALA A 255 9.45 -29.28 -19.58
CA ALA A 255 10.79 -28.84 -19.26
C ALA A 255 10.85 -27.34 -18.95
N TRP A 256 10.11 -26.53 -19.74
CA TRP A 256 10.01 -25.08 -19.49
C TRP A 256 9.41 -24.75 -18.12
N ARG A 257 8.31 -25.41 -17.75
CA ARG A 257 7.70 -25.23 -16.41
C ARG A 257 8.66 -25.61 -15.30
N THR A 258 9.35 -26.76 -15.41
CA THR A 258 10.33 -27.20 -14.41
C THR A 258 11.45 -26.15 -14.27
N PHE A 259 12.02 -25.70 -15.39
CA PHE A 259 13.04 -24.67 -15.42
C PHE A 259 12.57 -23.38 -14.72
N LYS A 260 11.37 -22.88 -15.05
CA LYS A 260 10.78 -21.70 -14.40
C LYS A 260 10.70 -21.88 -12.90
N THR A 261 10.09 -22.98 -12.43
CA THR A 261 9.92 -23.22 -10.99
C THR A 261 11.26 -23.25 -10.26
N GLU A 262 12.27 -23.94 -10.80
CA GLU A 262 13.61 -24.01 -10.22
C GLU A 262 14.28 -22.63 -10.17
N LYS A 263 14.30 -21.91 -11.29
CA LYS A 263 14.98 -20.60 -11.39
C LYS A 263 14.32 -19.52 -10.54
N ILE A 264 13.00 -19.48 -10.50
CA ILE A 264 12.27 -18.56 -9.61
C ILE A 264 12.62 -18.86 -8.14
N LYS A 265 12.56 -20.14 -7.74
CA LYS A 265 12.91 -20.54 -6.37
C LYS A 265 14.37 -20.19 -6.02
N ASP A 266 15.31 -20.49 -6.92
CA ASP A 266 16.72 -20.20 -6.72
C ASP A 266 16.96 -18.70 -6.55
N TYR A 267 16.30 -17.88 -7.38
CA TYR A 267 16.37 -16.43 -7.31
C TYR A 267 15.80 -15.88 -5.99
N ILE A 268 14.61 -16.32 -5.59
CA ILE A 268 14.02 -15.94 -4.29
C ILE A 268 14.98 -16.25 -3.15
N ASN A 269 15.50 -17.50 -3.11
CA ASN A 269 16.40 -17.94 -2.05
C ASN A 269 17.75 -17.19 -2.07
N ARG A 270 18.24 -16.80 -3.26
CA ARG A 270 19.47 -16.00 -3.42
C ARG A 270 19.29 -14.62 -2.78
N ILE A 271 18.22 -13.92 -3.11
CA ILE A 271 18.00 -12.56 -2.58
C ILE A 271 17.65 -12.60 -1.10
N ASP A 272 16.84 -13.56 -0.66
CA ASP A 272 16.54 -13.74 0.77
C ASP A 272 17.82 -14.00 1.59
N ARG A 273 18.73 -14.81 1.07
CA ARG A 273 20.05 -15.05 1.69
C ARG A 273 20.91 -13.80 1.70
N LEU A 274 20.95 -13.05 0.58
CA LEU A 274 21.70 -11.81 0.47
C LEU A 274 21.26 -10.80 1.52
N LEU A 275 19.94 -10.57 1.66
CA LEU A 275 19.40 -9.65 2.65
C LEU A 275 19.71 -10.11 4.09
N TYR A 276 19.71 -11.42 4.33
CA TYR A 276 20.13 -12.00 5.61
C TYR A 276 21.61 -11.77 5.90
N GLU A 277 22.50 -12.02 4.92
CA GLU A 277 23.95 -11.79 5.03
C GLU A 277 24.27 -10.31 5.27
N GLU A 278 23.54 -9.42 4.62
CA GLU A 278 23.63 -7.96 4.82
C GLU A 278 22.98 -7.49 6.11
N GLN A 279 22.35 -8.38 6.87
CA GLN A 279 21.67 -8.06 8.14
C GLN A 279 20.54 -7.03 7.98
N VAL A 280 19.77 -7.13 6.91
CA VAL A 280 18.59 -6.28 6.69
C VAL A 280 17.44 -6.78 7.58
N PRO A 281 16.91 -5.95 8.49
CA PRO A 281 15.85 -6.37 9.41
C PRO A 281 14.47 -6.46 8.75
N ALA A 282 14.29 -5.83 7.59
CA ALA A 282 13.04 -5.91 6.84
C ALA A 282 12.72 -7.35 6.40
N VAL A 283 11.46 -7.74 6.52
CA VAL A 283 11.00 -9.09 6.15
C VAL A 283 11.04 -9.25 4.63
N THR A 284 11.75 -10.27 4.15
CA THR A 284 11.80 -10.58 2.72
C THR A 284 10.43 -11.06 2.23
N CYS A 285 9.98 -10.51 1.11
CA CYS A 285 8.69 -10.81 0.49
C CYS A 285 8.85 -11.18 -0.99
N TRP A 286 8.13 -12.22 -1.43
CA TRP A 286 7.98 -12.53 -2.84
C TRP A 286 6.61 -12.09 -3.36
N ASN A 287 6.58 -11.44 -4.52
CA ASN A 287 5.36 -10.95 -5.16
C ASN A 287 4.74 -12.04 -6.03
N LEU A 288 3.54 -12.47 -5.66
CA LEU A 288 2.68 -13.33 -6.47
C LEU A 288 1.65 -12.43 -7.16
N PHE A 289 2.08 -11.91 -8.30
CA PHE A 289 1.39 -10.83 -8.96
C PHE A 289 0.09 -11.25 -9.65
N TRP A 290 -0.76 -10.25 -9.86
CA TRP A 290 -2.08 -10.26 -10.47
C TRP A 290 -3.17 -10.97 -9.67
N SER A 291 -4.32 -10.34 -9.67
CA SER A 291 -5.49 -10.75 -8.93
C SER A 291 -6.07 -12.09 -9.36
N GLN A 292 -5.75 -12.55 -10.57
CA GLN A 292 -6.22 -13.84 -11.09
C GLN A 292 -5.25 -15.00 -10.84
N GLY A 293 -4.17 -14.74 -10.11
CA GLY A 293 -3.28 -15.79 -9.65
C GLY A 293 -2.80 -16.74 -10.76
N PRO A 294 -2.96 -18.05 -10.56
CA PRO A 294 -2.39 -19.07 -11.42
C PRO A 294 -2.92 -19.09 -12.86
N VAL A 295 -4.13 -18.59 -13.11
CA VAL A 295 -4.74 -18.59 -14.44
C VAL A 295 -3.90 -17.83 -15.47
N HIS A 296 -3.23 -16.76 -15.06
CA HIS A 296 -2.42 -15.95 -15.97
C HIS A 296 -0.97 -16.35 -16.06
N GLN A 297 -0.39 -16.88 -14.97
CA GLN A 297 1.04 -17.09 -14.89
C GLN A 297 1.44 -18.56 -14.84
N GLY A 298 0.46 -19.45 -14.72
CA GLY A 298 0.71 -20.82 -14.33
C GLY A 298 1.09 -20.93 -12.85
N TRP A 299 1.20 -22.15 -12.38
CA TRP A 299 1.48 -22.45 -10.98
C TRP A 299 2.96 -22.34 -10.59
N GLU A 300 3.88 -22.13 -11.56
CA GLU A 300 5.32 -22.23 -11.35
C GLU A 300 5.86 -21.22 -10.33
N SER A 301 5.37 -19.96 -10.40
CA SER A 301 5.75 -18.94 -9.42
C SER A 301 5.21 -19.24 -8.02
N PHE A 302 4.01 -19.81 -7.94
CA PHE A 302 3.37 -20.21 -6.69
C PHE A 302 4.09 -21.41 -6.05
N ASP A 303 4.41 -22.42 -6.85
CA ASP A 303 5.17 -23.59 -6.41
C ASP A 303 6.56 -23.20 -5.93
N ALA A 304 7.23 -22.32 -6.66
CA ALA A 304 8.54 -21.78 -6.29
C ALA A 304 8.47 -21.00 -4.97
N ALA A 305 7.49 -20.13 -4.80
CA ALA A 305 7.30 -19.37 -3.57
C ALA A 305 7.00 -20.26 -2.37
N ALA A 306 6.11 -21.24 -2.54
CA ALA A 306 5.78 -22.19 -1.48
C ALA A 306 7.03 -23.01 -1.03
N ALA A 307 7.88 -23.40 -1.98
CA ALA A 307 9.09 -24.19 -1.75
C ALA A 307 10.34 -23.35 -1.39
N SER A 308 10.24 -22.02 -1.41
CA SER A 308 11.36 -21.12 -1.10
C SER A 308 11.53 -20.86 0.39
N THR A 309 12.66 -20.22 0.76
CA THR A 309 12.94 -19.79 2.14
C THR A 309 12.25 -18.51 2.54
N VAL A 310 11.69 -17.76 1.59
CA VAL A 310 11.03 -16.46 1.87
C VAL A 310 9.90 -16.64 2.88
N PRO A 311 9.85 -15.84 3.95
CA PRO A 311 8.83 -16.01 4.99
C PRO A 311 7.47 -15.38 4.63
N MET A 312 7.42 -14.54 3.61
CA MET A 312 6.24 -13.74 3.27
C MET A 312 6.00 -13.70 1.77
N ILE A 313 4.72 -13.63 1.40
CA ILE A 313 4.25 -13.45 0.04
C ILE A 313 3.34 -12.21 -0.05
N SER A 314 3.29 -11.60 -1.21
CA SER A 314 2.33 -10.53 -1.50
C SER A 314 1.44 -10.89 -2.68
N PHE A 315 0.22 -10.37 -2.67
CA PHE A 315 -0.76 -10.52 -3.75
C PHE A 315 -1.46 -9.19 -4.03
N SER A 316 -2.15 -9.08 -5.17
CA SER A 316 -2.97 -7.92 -5.51
C SER A 316 -4.42 -8.29 -5.72
N THR A 317 -5.29 -7.29 -5.68
CA THR A 317 -6.72 -7.46 -5.99
C THR A 317 -7.22 -6.24 -6.75
N TYR A 318 -7.57 -6.47 -8.02
CA TYR A 318 -8.10 -5.45 -8.93
C TYR A 318 -9.46 -5.89 -9.48
N PRO A 319 -10.55 -5.81 -8.70
CA PRO A 319 -11.89 -6.12 -9.19
C PRO A 319 -12.20 -5.29 -10.45
N GLY A 320 -12.75 -5.94 -11.46
CA GLY A 320 -13.01 -5.30 -12.76
C GLY A 320 -11.86 -5.45 -13.76
N GLN A 321 -10.61 -5.23 -13.38
CA GLN A 321 -9.46 -5.50 -14.24
C GLN A 321 -9.32 -6.99 -14.55
N SER A 322 -9.53 -7.80 -13.53
CA SER A 322 -9.46 -9.25 -13.63
C SER A 322 -10.47 -9.84 -14.59
N ASP A 323 -11.67 -9.30 -14.61
CA ASP A 323 -12.73 -9.81 -15.48
C ASP A 323 -12.51 -9.41 -16.95
N SER A 324 -11.84 -8.28 -17.21
CA SER A 324 -11.47 -7.87 -18.57
C SER A 324 -10.47 -8.81 -19.22
N GLN A 325 -9.74 -9.59 -18.44
CA GLN A 325 -8.74 -10.52 -18.95
C GLN A 325 -9.33 -11.83 -19.46
N LYS A 326 -10.58 -12.14 -19.17
CA LYS A 326 -11.31 -13.21 -19.86
C LYS A 326 -11.71 -12.83 -21.31
N GLY A 327 -11.15 -11.76 -21.84
CA GLY A 327 -11.43 -11.26 -23.19
C GLY A 327 -12.69 -10.40 -23.29
N THR A 328 -13.28 -10.04 -22.17
CA THR A 328 -14.38 -9.09 -22.10
C THR A 328 -13.87 -7.79 -21.48
N SER A 329 -13.72 -6.76 -22.27
CA SER A 329 -13.51 -5.39 -21.81
C SER A 329 -14.84 -4.84 -21.25
N GLN A 330 -15.42 -5.49 -20.27
CA GLN A 330 -16.64 -4.99 -19.64
C GLN A 330 -16.28 -3.85 -18.70
N ASP A 331 -16.91 -2.72 -18.90
CA ASP A 331 -16.98 -1.65 -17.91
C ASP A 331 -17.85 -2.15 -16.75
N LEU A 332 -17.19 -2.49 -15.66
CA LEU A 332 -17.85 -2.96 -14.44
C LEU A 332 -18.09 -1.84 -13.43
N SER A 333 -17.89 -0.58 -13.84
CA SER A 333 -17.95 0.58 -12.94
C SER A 333 -19.27 0.72 -12.18
N GLU A 334 -20.36 0.22 -12.74
CA GLU A 334 -21.71 0.29 -12.14
C GLU A 334 -22.19 -1.05 -11.56
N GLN A 335 -21.33 -2.07 -11.50
CA GLN A 335 -21.73 -3.38 -11.00
C GLN A 335 -21.43 -3.56 -9.51
N ASN A 336 -22.21 -4.43 -8.87
CA ASN A 336 -21.95 -4.84 -7.50
C ASN A 336 -20.87 -5.92 -7.43
N TYR A 337 -19.78 -5.63 -6.71
CA TYR A 337 -18.65 -6.54 -6.57
C TYR A 337 -18.68 -7.44 -5.32
N LEU A 338 -19.64 -7.31 -4.44
CA LEU A 338 -19.72 -8.15 -3.25
C LEU A 338 -19.79 -9.65 -3.59
N PRO A 339 -20.65 -10.09 -4.55
CA PRO A 339 -20.67 -11.48 -5.01
C PRO A 339 -19.35 -11.92 -5.65
N TYR A 340 -18.71 -11.03 -6.42
CA TYR A 340 -17.41 -11.31 -7.05
C TYR A 340 -16.30 -11.57 -6.02
N LEU A 341 -16.19 -10.76 -4.98
CA LEU A 341 -15.20 -10.97 -3.92
C LEU A 341 -15.40 -12.32 -3.22
N LYS A 342 -16.66 -12.75 -3.02
CA LYS A 342 -16.97 -14.07 -2.48
C LYS A 342 -16.50 -15.18 -3.41
N GLN A 343 -16.82 -15.09 -4.70
CA GLN A 343 -16.36 -16.06 -5.69
C GLN A 343 -14.83 -16.12 -5.75
N SER A 344 -14.16 -14.98 -5.78
CA SER A 344 -12.70 -14.89 -5.80
C SER A 344 -12.04 -15.51 -4.55
N TYR A 345 -12.70 -15.43 -3.40
CA TYR A 345 -12.24 -16.07 -2.16
C TYR A 345 -12.32 -17.60 -2.23
N GLU A 346 -13.37 -18.13 -2.84
CA GLU A 346 -13.68 -19.56 -2.88
C GLU A 346 -12.96 -20.29 -4.04
N ASP A 347 -12.64 -19.59 -5.13
CA ASP A 347 -12.09 -20.20 -6.36
C ASP A 347 -10.56 -20.25 -6.32
N PRO A 348 -9.93 -21.44 -6.30
CA PRO A 348 -8.48 -21.61 -6.30
C PRO A 348 -7.77 -21.01 -7.52
N GLU A 349 -8.45 -20.92 -8.66
CA GLU A 349 -7.88 -20.29 -9.87
C GLU A 349 -7.81 -18.77 -9.77
N TYR A 350 -8.57 -18.15 -8.84
CA TYR A 350 -8.48 -16.73 -8.53
C TYR A 350 -7.61 -16.49 -7.29
N GLN A 351 -8.20 -16.35 -6.11
CA GLN A 351 -7.44 -16.10 -4.87
C GLN A 351 -7.73 -17.13 -3.76
N GLY A 352 -8.57 -18.15 -4.01
CA GLY A 352 -8.78 -19.26 -3.09
C GLY A 352 -7.50 -20.06 -2.79
N TRP A 353 -6.48 -19.99 -3.66
CA TRP A 353 -5.16 -20.58 -3.43
C TRP A 353 -4.47 -20.10 -2.14
N LEU A 354 -4.78 -18.87 -1.66
CA LEU A 354 -4.27 -18.36 -0.39
C LEU A 354 -4.74 -19.20 0.82
N GLN A 355 -5.80 -19.97 0.67
CA GLN A 355 -6.31 -20.87 1.70
C GLN A 355 -5.68 -22.28 1.66
N GLU A 356 -4.83 -22.58 0.66
CA GLU A 356 -4.13 -23.85 0.57
C GLU A 356 -3.10 -24.03 1.68
N ASP A 357 -2.92 -25.25 2.17
CA ASP A 357 -1.98 -25.62 3.27
C ASP A 357 -0.52 -25.24 3.00
N ARG A 358 -0.14 -25.03 1.75
CA ARG A 358 1.22 -24.60 1.38
C ARG A 358 1.46 -23.11 1.61
N PHE A 359 0.41 -22.29 1.79
CA PHE A 359 0.49 -20.87 2.06
C PHE A 359 -0.10 -20.50 3.42
N LYS A 360 -1.34 -20.91 3.68
CA LYS A 360 -2.03 -20.59 4.93
C LYS A 360 -1.29 -21.15 6.14
N GLY A 361 -0.86 -20.24 7.02
CA GLY A 361 -0.07 -20.62 8.20
C GLY A 361 1.36 -21.09 7.89
N LYS A 362 1.84 -20.92 6.63
CA LYS A 362 3.22 -21.24 6.22
C LYS A 362 3.96 -20.01 5.69
N LYS A 363 3.24 -19.05 5.11
CA LYS A 363 3.77 -17.79 4.64
C LYS A 363 2.91 -16.66 5.22
N ALA A 364 3.54 -15.62 5.76
CA ALA A 364 2.82 -14.39 6.04
C ALA A 364 2.32 -13.80 4.72
N SER A 365 1.15 -13.19 4.73
CA SER A 365 0.56 -12.62 3.52
C SER A 365 0.27 -11.13 3.67
N ILE A 366 0.48 -10.40 2.57
CA ILE A 366 0.20 -8.97 2.46
C ILE A 366 -0.37 -8.65 1.08
N VAL A 367 -1.05 -7.49 0.97
CA VAL A 367 -1.56 -6.96 -0.29
C VAL A 367 -0.63 -5.85 -0.76
N TYR A 368 0.11 -6.10 -1.85
CA TYR A 368 1.05 -5.11 -2.37
C TYR A 368 0.36 -3.98 -3.14
N GLU A 369 -0.75 -4.30 -3.81
CA GLU A 369 -1.55 -3.35 -4.58
C GLU A 369 -3.02 -3.77 -4.59
N TYR A 370 -3.91 -2.80 -4.54
CA TYR A 370 -5.32 -3.01 -4.77
C TYR A 370 -5.98 -1.73 -5.27
N GLU A 371 -6.98 -1.87 -6.12
CA GLU A 371 -7.83 -0.79 -6.60
C GLU A 371 -9.09 -1.39 -7.23
N THR A 372 -10.12 -0.58 -7.33
CA THR A 372 -11.34 -0.91 -8.03
C THR A 372 -11.27 -0.36 -9.45
N TRP A 373 -11.09 -1.23 -10.43
CA TRP A 373 -10.99 -0.80 -11.82
C TRP A 373 -12.31 -0.18 -12.29
N HIS A 374 -12.27 1.08 -12.68
CA HIS A 374 -13.42 1.87 -13.10
C HIS A 374 -14.60 2.00 -12.11
N ASN A 375 -14.54 1.43 -10.92
CA ASN A 375 -15.57 1.52 -9.91
C ASN A 375 -15.19 2.55 -8.84
N GLN A 376 -16.01 3.61 -8.69
CA GLN A 376 -15.79 4.66 -7.70
C GLN A 376 -16.71 4.53 -6.47
N SER A 377 -17.39 3.41 -6.35
CA SER A 377 -18.31 3.16 -5.25
C SER A 377 -17.60 3.11 -3.90
N THR A 378 -18.21 3.72 -2.91
CA THR A 378 -17.59 3.91 -1.60
C THR A 378 -17.60 2.67 -0.72
N TYR A 379 -18.36 1.63 -1.06
CA TYR A 379 -18.41 0.37 -0.33
C TYR A 379 -17.25 -0.59 -0.66
N MET A 380 -16.55 -0.36 -1.78
CA MET A 380 -15.57 -1.32 -2.31
C MET A 380 -14.33 -1.48 -1.43
N TYR A 381 -13.65 -0.40 -1.06
CA TYR A 381 -12.46 -0.52 -0.21
C TYR A 381 -12.77 -1.17 1.14
N PRO A 382 -13.88 -0.80 1.81
CA PRO A 382 -14.35 -1.50 3.01
C PRO A 382 -14.60 -2.99 2.82
N ALA A 383 -15.24 -3.40 1.71
CA ALA A 383 -15.44 -4.79 1.37
C ALA A 383 -14.10 -5.53 1.12
N MET A 384 -13.19 -4.89 0.38
CA MET A 384 -11.85 -5.42 0.13
C MET A 384 -11.03 -5.54 1.42
N ALA A 385 -11.14 -4.61 2.36
CA ALA A 385 -10.45 -4.69 3.64
C ALA A 385 -10.88 -5.94 4.45
N LYS A 386 -12.19 -6.22 4.52
CA LYS A 386 -12.73 -7.46 5.10
C LYS A 386 -12.20 -8.70 4.36
N TYR A 387 -12.24 -8.66 3.04
CA TYR A 387 -11.74 -9.73 2.16
C TYR A 387 -10.25 -10.01 2.40
N PHE A 388 -9.40 -8.97 2.49
CA PHE A 388 -7.96 -9.13 2.74
C PHE A 388 -7.69 -9.78 4.10
N ARG A 389 -8.45 -9.40 5.13
CA ARG A 389 -8.32 -10.04 6.45
C ARG A 389 -8.75 -11.51 6.41
N ALA A 390 -9.80 -11.84 5.65
CA ALA A 390 -10.21 -13.24 5.44
C ALA A 390 -9.11 -14.06 4.74
N GLN A 391 -8.37 -13.45 3.80
CA GLN A 391 -7.18 -14.05 3.15
C GLN A 391 -5.93 -14.06 4.04
N GLY A 392 -5.99 -13.50 5.24
CA GLY A 392 -4.88 -13.50 6.19
C GLY A 392 -3.90 -12.33 6.05
N ALA A 393 -4.19 -11.33 5.23
CA ALA A 393 -3.29 -10.20 5.02
C ALA A 393 -3.09 -9.34 6.27
N GLN A 394 -1.85 -8.89 6.48
CA GLN A 394 -1.45 -8.06 7.61
C GLN A 394 -1.01 -6.64 7.23
N VAL A 395 -0.71 -6.42 5.97
CA VAL A 395 -0.40 -5.11 5.37
C VAL A 395 -1.18 -5.01 4.07
N ALA A 396 -1.72 -3.84 3.76
CA ALA A 396 -2.33 -3.58 2.47
C ALA A 396 -2.02 -2.17 1.99
N THR A 397 -1.58 -2.03 0.74
CA THR A 397 -1.21 -0.75 0.14
C THR A 397 -1.99 -0.51 -1.16
N MET A 398 -2.84 0.52 -1.15
CA MET A 398 -3.68 0.91 -2.29
C MET A 398 -2.82 1.47 -3.44
N TRP A 399 -3.15 1.11 -4.66
CA TRP A 399 -2.54 1.65 -5.88
C TRP A 399 -3.44 2.73 -6.49
N THR A 400 -3.12 4.02 -6.38
CA THR A 400 -1.95 4.64 -5.74
C THR A 400 -2.33 6.04 -5.21
N TYR A 401 -1.60 6.57 -4.24
CA TYR A 401 -1.73 7.95 -3.84
C TYR A 401 -1.18 8.86 -4.95
N TYR A 402 -1.98 9.82 -5.36
CA TYR A 402 -1.57 10.86 -6.30
C TYR A 402 -1.40 12.21 -5.63
N LEU A 403 -0.42 12.96 -6.10
CA LEU A 403 -0.16 14.31 -5.65
C LEU A 403 -1.36 15.22 -5.92
N ASN A 404 -1.64 16.12 -4.99
CA ASN A 404 -2.76 17.05 -5.15
C ASN A 404 -2.65 17.93 -6.38
N GLU A 405 -1.47 18.43 -6.64
CA GLU A 405 -1.21 19.34 -7.76
C GLU A 405 -1.34 18.65 -9.11
N GLU A 406 -1.16 17.35 -9.16
CA GLU A 406 -1.15 16.57 -10.39
C GLU A 406 -2.35 15.65 -10.54
N GLY A 407 -2.92 15.22 -9.43
CA GLY A 407 -4.11 14.38 -9.42
C GLY A 407 -5.32 15.03 -10.09
N HIS A 408 -5.29 16.33 -10.28
CA HIS A 408 -6.31 17.09 -10.99
C HIS A 408 -6.27 16.88 -12.50
N GLU A 409 -5.10 16.54 -13.03
CA GLU A 409 -4.87 16.53 -14.48
C GLU A 409 -5.05 15.15 -15.11
N LEU A 410 -5.44 14.17 -14.30
CA LEU A 410 -5.70 12.81 -14.73
C LEU A 410 -7.20 12.50 -14.83
N PRO A 411 -7.99 13.30 -15.58
CA PRO A 411 -9.45 13.14 -15.62
C PRO A 411 -9.90 11.84 -16.31
N ARG A 412 -8.98 11.05 -16.87
CA ARG A 412 -9.33 9.88 -17.67
C ARG A 412 -9.02 8.53 -17.05
N SER A 413 -8.33 8.49 -15.90
CA SER A 413 -8.14 7.25 -15.17
C SER A 413 -8.58 7.43 -13.72
N HIS A 414 -9.87 7.37 -13.50
CA HIS A 414 -10.45 7.34 -12.15
C HIS A 414 -9.99 6.10 -11.35
N ALA A 415 -9.54 5.06 -12.04
CA ALA A 415 -8.73 4.01 -11.46
C ALA A 415 -7.39 4.57 -11.02
N HIS A 416 -6.81 4.00 -9.95
CA HIS A 416 -5.46 4.32 -9.49
C HIS A 416 -5.25 5.75 -8.98
N HIS A 417 -6.31 6.42 -8.52
CA HIS A 417 -6.20 7.78 -8.03
C HIS A 417 -6.86 7.95 -6.67
N LEU A 418 -6.07 8.32 -5.67
CA LEU A 418 -6.52 8.59 -4.31
C LEU A 418 -5.83 9.83 -3.75
N ASN A 419 -6.59 10.83 -3.35
CA ASN A 419 -6.17 11.88 -2.42
C ASN A 419 -7.39 12.55 -1.73
N LEU A 420 -7.14 13.38 -0.72
CA LEU A 420 -8.20 14.03 0.06
C LEU A 420 -8.96 15.13 -0.70
N ILE A 421 -8.35 15.74 -1.70
CA ILE A 421 -8.88 16.94 -2.36
C ILE A 421 -9.69 16.60 -3.62
N SER A 422 -9.13 15.77 -4.50
CA SER A 422 -9.77 15.43 -5.76
C SER A 422 -10.69 14.21 -5.69
N THR A 423 -10.47 13.31 -4.71
CA THR A 423 -11.30 12.12 -4.51
C THR A 423 -11.80 11.98 -3.06
N PRO A 424 -12.49 12.99 -2.48
CA PRO A 424 -12.82 13.01 -1.04
C PRO A 424 -13.73 11.84 -0.60
N ARG A 425 -14.67 11.39 -1.44
CA ARG A 425 -15.50 10.22 -1.13
C ARG A 425 -14.67 8.93 -1.08
N LYS A 426 -13.75 8.77 -2.03
CA LYS A 426 -12.84 7.63 -2.10
C LYS A 426 -11.89 7.62 -0.89
N ALA A 427 -11.40 8.79 -0.47
CA ALA A 427 -10.60 8.95 0.73
C ALA A 427 -11.40 8.62 2.01
N ALA A 428 -12.67 8.97 2.08
CA ALA A 428 -13.55 8.54 3.18
C ALA A 428 -13.73 7.03 3.20
N SER A 429 -13.95 6.40 2.02
CA SER A 429 -14.02 4.94 1.86
C SER A 429 -12.73 4.24 2.32
N PHE A 430 -11.58 4.81 1.96
CA PHE A 430 -10.27 4.33 2.38
C PHE A 430 -10.10 4.36 3.91
N LEU A 431 -10.62 5.40 4.58
CA LEU A 431 -10.62 5.49 6.05
C LEU A 431 -11.55 4.46 6.70
N VAL A 432 -12.77 4.23 6.16
CA VAL A 432 -13.65 3.14 6.63
C VAL A 432 -12.94 1.80 6.49
N ALA A 433 -12.31 1.55 5.34
CA ALA A 433 -11.56 0.34 5.08
C ALA A 433 -10.41 0.12 6.07
N ARG A 434 -9.68 1.20 6.43
CA ARG A 434 -8.63 1.15 7.44
C ARG A 434 -9.14 0.64 8.78
N GLU A 435 -10.26 1.20 9.27
CA GLU A 435 -10.84 0.78 10.55
C GLU A 435 -11.29 -0.68 10.51
N ILE A 436 -11.87 -1.13 9.40
CA ILE A 436 -12.23 -2.53 9.19
C ILE A 436 -10.98 -3.42 9.20
N PHE A 437 -9.95 -3.07 8.42
CA PHE A 437 -8.73 -3.87 8.33
C PHE A 437 -8.05 -4.04 9.68
N LYS A 438 -7.95 -2.96 10.47
CA LYS A 438 -7.26 -2.97 11.78
C LYS A 438 -8.05 -3.70 12.86
N ASN A 439 -9.37 -3.78 12.76
CA ASN A 439 -10.24 -4.31 13.80
C ASN A 439 -10.90 -5.66 13.44
N THR A 440 -10.64 -6.20 12.24
CA THR A 440 -11.14 -7.51 11.83
C THR A 440 -10.06 -8.57 12.03
N PRO A 441 -10.32 -9.67 12.78
CA PRO A 441 -9.38 -10.78 12.88
C PRO A 441 -9.09 -11.43 11.53
N ARG A 442 -7.89 -12.00 11.36
CA ARG A 442 -7.53 -12.75 10.15
C ARG A 442 -8.22 -14.09 10.06
N TYR A 443 -8.34 -14.60 8.84
CA TYR A 443 -8.83 -15.95 8.53
C TYR A 443 -10.28 -16.24 8.96
N ILE A 444 -11.06 -15.21 9.29
CA ILE A 444 -12.52 -15.38 9.35
C ILE A 444 -12.98 -15.54 7.89
N PRO A 445 -13.68 -16.65 7.55
CA PRO A 445 -14.11 -16.88 6.18
C PRO A 445 -14.91 -15.70 5.62
N TYR A 446 -14.62 -15.33 4.38
CA TYR A 446 -15.31 -14.23 3.74
C TYR A 446 -16.76 -14.62 3.43
N ALA A 447 -17.68 -13.85 3.98
CA ALA A 447 -19.11 -13.98 3.72
C ALA A 447 -19.74 -12.58 3.77
N THR A 448 -20.81 -12.38 3.03
CA THR A 448 -21.67 -11.20 3.08
C THR A 448 -22.99 -11.53 3.74
N THR A 449 -23.65 -10.57 4.37
CA THR A 449 -24.97 -10.76 4.96
C THR A 449 -26.05 -10.85 3.88
N GLU A 450 -25.89 -10.08 2.80
CA GLU A 450 -26.78 -10.02 1.63
C GLU A 450 -25.94 -9.73 0.39
N ASP A 451 -26.48 -10.01 -0.80
CA ASP A 451 -25.76 -9.75 -2.06
C ASP A 451 -25.47 -8.26 -2.30
N ASP A 452 -26.33 -7.36 -1.80
CA ASP A 452 -26.23 -5.91 -2.01
C ASP A 452 -25.74 -5.14 -0.78
N ALA A 453 -25.62 -5.80 0.37
CA ALA A 453 -25.20 -5.16 1.63
C ALA A 453 -24.42 -6.11 2.51
N ASP A 454 -23.61 -5.57 3.39
CA ASP A 454 -22.86 -6.33 4.37
C ASP A 454 -22.80 -5.56 5.69
N GLN A 455 -23.09 -6.26 6.80
CA GLN A 455 -22.96 -5.72 8.15
C GLN A 455 -22.15 -6.71 8.98
N PHE A 456 -21.07 -6.23 9.58
CA PHE A 456 -20.18 -7.06 10.40
C PHE A 456 -19.43 -6.20 11.42
N GLY A 457 -19.38 -6.67 12.67
CA GLY A 457 -18.74 -5.92 13.75
C GLY A 457 -19.31 -4.51 13.89
N HIS A 458 -18.47 -3.52 13.68
CA HIS A 458 -18.80 -2.09 13.74
C HIS A 458 -18.97 -1.45 12.34
N ALA A 459 -19.01 -2.24 11.28
CA ALA A 459 -19.08 -1.77 9.90
C ALA A 459 -20.41 -2.10 9.25
N ALA A 460 -20.85 -1.24 8.34
CA ALA A 460 -21.97 -1.48 7.44
C ALA A 460 -21.66 -0.93 6.04
N LEU A 461 -22.00 -1.71 5.01
CA LEU A 461 -21.78 -1.42 3.60
C LEU A 461 -23.09 -1.60 2.84
N SER A 462 -23.34 -0.77 1.83
CA SER A 462 -24.49 -0.88 0.94
C SER A 462 -24.11 -0.47 -0.48
N TYR A 463 -24.26 -1.39 -1.42
CA TYR A 463 -24.14 -1.09 -2.85
C TYR A 463 -25.24 -0.13 -3.34
N PRO A 464 -26.55 -0.39 -3.10
CA PRO A 464 -27.60 0.48 -3.61
C PRO A 464 -27.58 1.91 -3.06
N LEU A 465 -27.06 2.10 -1.84
CA LEU A 465 -26.92 3.42 -1.24
C LEU A 465 -25.58 4.08 -1.54
N ASP A 466 -24.65 3.35 -2.15
CA ASP A 466 -23.25 3.74 -2.31
C ASP A 466 -22.70 4.36 -1.01
N LEU A 467 -22.86 3.64 0.09
CA LEU A 467 -22.56 4.10 1.44
C LEU A 467 -21.77 3.04 2.20
N SER A 468 -20.77 3.47 2.92
CA SER A 468 -20.06 2.66 3.89
C SER A 468 -19.78 3.44 5.16
N THR A 469 -19.72 2.72 6.29
CA THR A 469 -19.42 3.32 7.59
C THR A 469 -18.72 2.34 8.51
N TYR A 470 -17.96 2.89 9.44
CA TYR A 470 -17.44 2.23 10.63
C TYR A 470 -17.78 3.06 11.85
N ALA A 471 -18.37 2.45 12.90
CA ALA A 471 -18.85 3.15 14.08
C ALA A 471 -18.58 2.37 15.36
N ASP A 472 -17.58 2.78 16.13
CA ASP A 472 -17.36 2.28 17.49
C ASP A 472 -17.36 3.44 18.52
N LYS A 473 -17.04 3.16 19.77
CA LYS A 473 -17.00 4.18 20.82
C LYS A 473 -15.94 5.27 20.63
N ASN A 474 -14.94 5.03 19.79
CA ASN A 474 -13.83 5.96 19.53
C ASN A 474 -14.00 6.68 18.19
N HIS A 475 -14.37 5.93 17.13
CA HIS A 475 -14.38 6.40 15.76
C HIS A 475 -15.76 6.29 15.14
N LEU A 476 -16.15 7.33 14.40
CA LEU A 476 -17.22 7.30 13.44
C LEU A 476 -16.66 7.79 12.10
N VAL A 477 -16.66 6.91 11.09
CA VAL A 477 -16.22 7.23 9.73
C VAL A 477 -17.31 6.86 8.74
N TYR A 478 -17.61 7.73 7.75
CA TYR A 478 -18.67 7.49 6.77
C TYR A 478 -18.43 8.23 5.45
N THR A 479 -19.06 7.72 4.39
CA THR A 479 -18.79 8.09 2.99
C THR A 479 -19.93 8.83 2.27
N GLY A 480 -21.00 9.13 2.98
CA GLY A 480 -22.20 9.80 2.42
C GLY A 480 -23.16 10.22 3.53
N ASP A 481 -24.39 10.53 3.19
CA ASP A 481 -25.40 10.93 4.16
C ASP A 481 -25.86 9.72 5.01
N LEU A 482 -25.27 9.61 6.21
CA LEU A 482 -25.48 8.50 7.14
C LEU A 482 -26.78 8.69 7.95
N LYS A 483 -27.69 7.73 7.88
CA LYS A 483 -28.90 7.65 8.71
C LYS A 483 -28.61 6.87 10.00
N SER A 484 -29.40 7.16 11.04
CA SER A 484 -29.23 6.56 12.38
C SER A 484 -29.52 5.06 12.45
N ASP A 485 -30.23 4.50 11.49
CA ASP A 485 -30.61 3.09 11.37
C ASP A 485 -29.65 2.27 10.51
N PHE A 486 -28.69 2.91 9.84
CA PHE A 486 -27.75 2.21 8.96
C PHE A 486 -26.70 1.36 9.72
N VAL A 487 -26.29 1.82 10.88
CA VAL A 487 -25.37 1.13 11.78
C VAL A 487 -25.65 1.55 13.24
N GLN A 488 -25.30 0.70 14.20
CA GLN A 488 -25.39 1.09 15.60
C GLN A 488 -24.39 2.20 15.92
N LEU A 489 -24.90 3.42 16.13
CA LEU A 489 -24.05 4.58 16.44
C LEU A 489 -23.65 4.61 17.92
N PRO A 490 -22.42 5.05 18.23
CA PRO A 490 -22.02 5.33 19.62
C PRO A 490 -22.78 6.54 20.18
N ARG A 491 -22.84 6.64 21.50
CA ARG A 491 -23.49 7.80 22.14
C ARG A 491 -22.78 9.11 21.77
N ILE A 492 -21.46 9.14 21.87
CA ILE A 492 -20.58 10.25 21.47
C ILE A 492 -19.26 9.63 21.02
N PRO A 493 -18.95 9.66 19.72
CA PRO A 493 -17.63 9.21 19.22
C PRO A 493 -16.55 10.24 19.62
N LYS A 494 -15.33 9.76 19.86
CA LYS A 494 -14.18 10.65 20.13
C LYS A 494 -13.64 11.32 18.88
N GLN A 495 -13.77 10.63 17.74
CA GLN A 495 -13.35 11.12 16.43
C GLN A 495 -14.47 10.89 15.43
N ILE A 496 -14.72 11.88 14.59
CA ILE A 496 -15.67 11.81 13.48
C ILE A 496 -14.94 12.23 12.22
N SER A 497 -14.91 11.36 11.22
CA SER A 497 -14.36 11.65 9.89
C SER A 497 -15.45 11.36 8.86
N GLY A 498 -15.79 12.33 8.04
CA GLY A 498 -16.92 12.13 7.17
C GLY A 498 -16.84 12.87 5.83
N TYR A 499 -17.59 12.32 4.88
CA TYR A 499 -18.03 12.98 3.68
C TYR A 499 -19.58 12.98 3.69
N GLY A 500 -20.22 14.14 3.53
CA GLY A 500 -21.68 14.25 3.70
C GLY A 500 -22.11 14.51 5.13
N SER A 501 -23.32 14.11 5.50
CA SER A 501 -23.96 14.38 6.80
C SER A 501 -24.16 13.10 7.61
N SER A 502 -24.32 13.27 8.94
CA SER A 502 -24.67 12.19 9.87
C SER A 502 -25.64 12.71 10.94
N PRO A 503 -26.17 11.86 11.81
CA PRO A 503 -26.95 12.30 12.97
C PRO A 503 -26.23 13.31 13.88
N PHE A 504 -24.88 13.29 13.91
CA PHE A 504 -24.06 14.20 14.73
C PHE A 504 -23.67 15.49 14.01
N ILE A 505 -23.57 15.46 12.68
CA ILE A 505 -23.06 16.58 11.89
C ILE A 505 -23.88 16.71 10.62
N GLN A 506 -24.44 17.89 10.40
CA GLN A 506 -25.03 18.26 9.14
C GLN A 506 -24.06 19.17 8.38
N TYR A 507 -23.56 18.72 7.24
CA TYR A 507 -22.56 19.43 6.44
C TYR A 507 -22.97 19.48 4.98
N LYS A 508 -22.93 20.67 4.38
CA LYS A 508 -23.34 20.92 3.00
C LYS A 508 -22.18 21.06 2.01
N GLY A 509 -20.96 20.94 2.49
CA GLY A 509 -19.76 20.99 1.64
C GLY A 509 -19.47 19.66 0.94
N LYS A 510 -18.54 19.71 -0.01
CA LYS A 510 -18.11 18.55 -0.82
C LYS A 510 -16.70 18.04 -0.45
N GLY A 511 -16.03 18.65 0.52
CA GLY A 511 -14.77 18.17 1.07
C GLY A 511 -15.00 17.25 2.27
N MET A 512 -14.00 16.45 2.59
CA MET A 512 -14.00 15.72 3.87
C MET A 512 -13.84 16.68 5.05
N TYR A 513 -14.27 16.22 6.21
CA TYR A 513 -14.01 16.90 7.47
C TYR A 513 -13.66 15.90 8.57
N PHE A 514 -12.94 16.39 9.57
CA PHE A 514 -12.45 15.65 10.70
C PHE A 514 -12.78 16.42 11.97
N LEU A 515 -13.40 15.76 12.93
CA LEU A 515 -13.61 16.28 14.29
C LEU A 515 -12.91 15.36 15.27
N GLU A 516 -12.19 15.93 16.19
CA GLU A 516 -11.46 15.21 17.22
C GLU A 516 -11.68 15.86 18.58
N ALA A 517 -12.17 15.07 19.54
CA ALA A 517 -12.30 15.50 20.91
C ALA A 517 -10.92 15.55 21.59
N VAL A 518 -10.60 16.66 22.22
CA VAL A 518 -9.33 16.84 22.94
C VAL A 518 -9.47 16.30 24.36
N PHE A 519 -8.52 15.47 24.77
CA PHE A 519 -8.43 14.88 26.10
C PHE A 519 -7.17 15.40 26.83
N GLU A 520 -7.34 15.84 28.06
CA GLU A 520 -6.26 16.23 28.95
C GLU A 520 -6.28 15.26 30.15
N GLU A 521 -5.14 14.63 30.44
CA GLU A 521 -5.02 13.61 31.50
C GLU A 521 -6.09 12.50 31.44
N GLY A 522 -6.49 12.13 30.22
CA GLY A 522 -7.51 11.10 29.94
C GLY A 522 -8.96 11.56 30.11
N GLN A 523 -9.21 12.83 30.49
CA GLN A 523 -10.54 13.43 30.58
C GLN A 523 -10.83 14.32 29.36
N PHE A 524 -12.07 14.31 28.90
CA PHE A 524 -12.51 15.22 27.83
C PHE A 524 -12.40 16.67 28.31
N SER A 525 -11.59 17.47 27.61
CA SER A 525 -11.29 18.86 27.97
C SER A 525 -12.40 19.87 27.57
N ASN A 526 -13.56 19.40 27.12
CA ASN A 526 -14.61 20.23 26.54
C ASN A 526 -14.13 21.05 25.32
N HIS A 527 -13.25 20.44 24.52
CA HIS A 527 -12.65 21.02 23.36
C HIS A 527 -12.67 20.03 22.19
N TRP A 528 -13.05 20.52 21.01
CA TRP A 528 -13.01 19.77 19.76
C TRP A 528 -12.15 20.51 18.75
N ASN A 529 -11.24 19.81 18.12
CA ASN A 529 -10.57 20.26 16.91
C ASN A 529 -11.43 19.87 15.70
N VAL A 530 -11.55 20.78 14.74
CA VAL A 530 -12.25 20.55 13.48
C VAL A 530 -11.35 20.94 12.33
N LYS A 531 -11.19 20.06 11.36
CA LYS A 531 -10.48 20.32 10.12
C LYS A 531 -11.45 20.09 8.96
N VAL A 532 -11.60 21.08 8.09
CA VAL A 532 -12.38 20.97 6.86
C VAL A 532 -11.42 21.00 5.69
N MET A 533 -11.49 19.96 4.85
CA MET A 533 -10.61 19.84 3.70
C MET A 533 -11.15 20.64 2.49
N PRO A 534 -10.26 21.20 1.68
CA PRO A 534 -10.66 21.69 0.36
C PRO A 534 -11.12 20.52 -0.51
N HIS A 535 -11.79 20.82 -1.61
CA HIS A 535 -12.17 19.82 -2.60
C HIS A 535 -12.00 20.39 -4.01
N ALA A 536 -11.67 19.51 -4.94
CA ALA A 536 -11.58 19.85 -6.34
C ALA A 536 -12.97 19.84 -6.99
N VAL A 537 -13.19 20.76 -7.90
CA VAL A 537 -14.37 20.84 -8.77
C VAL A 537 -13.91 21.09 -10.20
N PHE A 538 -14.69 20.69 -11.18
CA PHE A 538 -14.47 21.08 -12.57
C PHE A 538 -15.15 22.43 -12.82
N ASP A 539 -14.44 23.35 -13.46
CA ASP A 539 -15.05 24.58 -14.00
C ASP A 539 -15.80 24.33 -15.31
N GLU A 540 -16.32 25.40 -15.91
CA GLU A 540 -17.09 25.31 -17.16
C GLU A 540 -16.24 24.85 -18.36
N GLU A 541 -14.93 25.04 -18.33
CA GLU A 541 -13.98 24.60 -19.32
C GLU A 541 -13.45 23.17 -19.04
N GLY A 542 -13.90 22.53 -17.96
CA GLY A 542 -13.46 21.20 -17.54
C GLY A 542 -12.09 21.20 -16.88
N GLN A 543 -11.60 22.38 -16.45
CA GLN A 543 -10.37 22.48 -15.68
C GLN A 543 -10.65 22.19 -14.20
N VAL A 544 -9.67 21.64 -13.50
CA VAL A 544 -9.81 21.37 -12.08
C VAL A 544 -9.45 22.61 -11.27
N VAL A 545 -10.41 23.06 -10.48
CA VAL A 545 -10.25 24.17 -9.54
C VAL A 545 -10.39 23.65 -8.11
N VAL A 546 -9.38 23.92 -7.27
CA VAL A 546 -9.45 23.58 -5.85
C VAL A 546 -10.17 24.68 -5.08
N ASN A 547 -11.32 24.32 -4.55
CA ASN A 547 -12.11 25.23 -3.72
C ASN A 547 -11.50 25.34 -2.32
N ARG A 548 -10.87 26.47 -2.04
CA ARG A 548 -10.20 26.78 -0.75
C ARG A 548 -10.92 27.83 0.08
N GLU A 549 -11.87 28.57 -0.50
CA GLU A 549 -12.44 29.75 0.14
C GLU A 549 -13.96 29.69 0.32
N LYS A 550 -14.65 28.86 -0.46
CA LYS A 550 -16.12 28.80 -0.39
C LYS A 550 -16.57 28.26 0.96
N GLU A 551 -17.44 29.02 1.59
CA GLU A 551 -18.05 28.67 2.86
C GLU A 551 -19.27 27.77 2.68
N PHE A 552 -19.42 26.83 3.59
CA PHE A 552 -20.55 25.93 3.68
C PHE A 552 -21.10 25.91 5.10
N SER A 553 -22.39 25.68 5.25
CA SER A 553 -23.00 25.53 6.55
C SER A 553 -22.62 24.18 7.19
N MET A 554 -22.18 24.23 8.44
CA MET A 554 -21.97 23.06 9.31
C MET A 554 -22.80 23.21 10.58
N THR A 555 -23.56 22.17 10.93
CA THR A 555 -24.34 22.13 12.17
C THR A 555 -23.93 20.92 12.98
N LEU A 556 -23.56 21.16 14.23
CA LEU A 556 -23.23 20.11 15.19
C LEU A 556 -24.44 19.75 16.05
N ARG A 557 -24.67 18.43 16.18
CA ARG A 557 -25.75 17.82 16.99
C ARG A 557 -25.19 16.79 17.94
N ILE A 558 -24.01 17.05 18.49
CA ILE A 558 -23.35 16.16 19.44
C ILE A 558 -24.10 16.24 20.79
N PRO A 559 -24.51 15.10 21.39
CA PRO A 559 -25.21 15.10 22.67
C PRO A 559 -24.43 15.84 23.75
N GLY A 560 -25.10 16.68 24.53
CA GLY A 560 -24.49 17.48 25.57
C GLY A 560 -23.88 18.81 25.12
N MET A 561 -23.92 19.14 23.83
CA MET A 561 -23.47 20.43 23.31
C MET A 561 -24.63 21.43 23.21
N ALA A 562 -24.88 22.18 24.29
CA ALA A 562 -25.86 23.29 24.25
C ALA A 562 -25.17 24.55 23.68
N ARG A 563 -25.81 25.22 22.70
CA ARG A 563 -25.26 26.39 22.01
C ARG A 563 -24.73 27.49 22.94
N SER A 564 -25.45 27.79 24.01
CA SER A 564 -25.10 28.87 24.94
C SER A 564 -23.77 28.68 25.65
N GLU A 565 -23.26 27.45 25.66
CA GLU A 565 -22.04 27.04 26.39
C GLU A 565 -20.80 26.94 25.50
N TRP A 566 -20.96 27.01 24.18
CA TRP A 566 -19.87 26.74 23.24
C TRP A 566 -19.54 27.93 22.35
N GLN A 567 -18.27 28.03 21.98
CA GLN A 567 -17.73 29.02 21.03
C GLN A 567 -16.96 28.30 19.92
N VAL A 568 -17.03 28.88 18.73
CA VAL A 568 -16.30 28.40 17.54
C VAL A 568 -15.26 29.42 17.15
N TYR A 569 -14.04 28.95 16.91
CA TYR A 569 -12.93 29.76 16.44
C TYR A 569 -12.32 29.16 15.17
N ARG A 570 -12.02 30.01 14.19
CA ARG A 570 -11.15 29.65 13.08
C ARG A 570 -9.71 29.88 13.51
N VAL A 571 -8.83 28.91 13.21
CA VAL A 571 -7.41 28.94 13.61
C VAL A 571 -6.54 29.08 12.36
N ASN A 572 -5.83 30.20 12.23
CA ASN A 572 -4.90 30.47 11.15
C ASN A 572 -3.55 30.87 11.75
N SER A 573 -2.48 30.10 11.43
CA SER A 573 -1.12 30.37 11.91
C SER A 573 -1.06 30.63 13.43
N GLY A 574 -1.80 29.86 14.22
CA GLY A 574 -1.89 29.98 15.69
C GLY A 574 -2.77 31.11 16.22
N LYS A 575 -3.35 31.94 15.34
CA LYS A 575 -4.28 32.99 15.74
C LYS A 575 -5.72 32.49 15.66
N ARG A 576 -6.51 32.77 16.72
CA ARG A 576 -7.93 32.44 16.81
C ARG A 576 -8.78 33.64 16.37
N SER A 577 -9.74 33.43 15.46
CA SER A 577 -10.79 34.39 15.13
C SER A 577 -12.14 33.77 15.41
N ARG A 578 -13.00 34.52 16.13
CA ARG A 578 -14.30 34.00 16.53
C ARG A 578 -15.24 33.88 15.33
N VAL A 579 -15.90 32.73 15.21
CA VAL A 579 -16.91 32.48 14.18
C VAL A 579 -18.31 32.64 14.79
N GLN A 580 -19.22 33.29 14.07
CA GLN A 580 -20.58 33.50 14.54
C GLN A 580 -21.37 32.18 14.48
N ILE A 581 -22.05 31.84 15.59
CA ILE A 581 -22.94 30.69 15.71
C ILE A 581 -24.38 31.15 15.49
N GLN A 582 -25.13 30.45 14.64
CA GLN A 582 -26.52 30.68 14.35
C GLN A 582 -27.45 29.78 15.20
N PRO A 583 -28.61 30.29 15.71
CA PRO A 583 -29.56 29.47 16.46
C PRO A 583 -30.36 28.52 15.52
N PRO A 584 -31.02 27.46 16.07
CA PRO A 584 -31.05 27.07 17.50
C PRO A 584 -29.88 26.14 17.88
N ALA A 585 -29.18 25.53 16.91
CA ALA A 585 -28.08 24.60 17.15
C ALA A 585 -26.72 25.32 17.06
N ILE A 586 -25.61 24.58 17.22
CA ILE A 586 -24.27 25.07 16.91
C ILE A 586 -24.09 25.01 15.39
N THR A 587 -24.67 25.99 14.70
CA THR A 587 -24.58 26.15 13.25
C THR A 587 -23.67 27.31 12.91
N PHE A 588 -22.71 27.08 12.03
CA PHE A 588 -21.76 28.10 11.60
C PHE A 588 -21.28 27.85 10.17
N HIS A 589 -20.71 28.86 9.55
CA HIS A 589 -20.13 28.73 8.22
C HIS A 589 -18.65 28.33 8.32
N VAL A 590 -18.24 27.38 7.50
CA VAL A 590 -16.87 26.88 7.42
C VAL A 590 -16.36 26.94 5.97
N ALA A 591 -15.24 27.57 5.76
CA ALA A 591 -14.38 27.35 4.61
C ALA A 591 -13.33 26.26 4.93
N PRO A 592 -12.63 25.68 3.96
CA PRO A 592 -11.50 24.82 4.23
C PRO A 592 -10.50 25.45 5.22
N GLY A 593 -10.09 24.69 6.23
CA GLY A 593 -9.21 25.17 7.30
C GLY A 593 -9.43 24.48 8.64
N ASN A 594 -8.77 24.99 9.66
CA ASN A 594 -8.83 24.47 11.01
C ASN A 594 -9.72 25.33 11.90
N TYR A 595 -10.47 24.65 12.77
CA TYR A 595 -11.38 25.29 13.72
C TYR A 595 -11.23 24.62 15.09
N GLU A 596 -11.55 25.38 16.11
CA GLU A 596 -11.68 24.89 17.47
C GLU A 596 -13.07 25.21 18.00
N ILE A 597 -13.66 24.27 18.70
CA ILE A 597 -14.95 24.41 19.36
C ILE A 597 -14.72 24.17 20.85
N ILE A 598 -14.89 25.23 21.63
CA ILE A 598 -14.49 25.24 23.04
C ILE A 598 -15.70 25.59 23.89
N LYS A 599 -15.90 24.85 25.01
CA LYS A 599 -16.89 25.20 26.01
C LYS A 599 -16.43 26.45 26.79
N ARG A 600 -17.36 27.35 27.08
CA ARG A 600 -17.08 28.57 27.86
C ARG A 600 -16.73 28.27 29.29
#